data_73dec7b789468629eaa6cdc364dd1ef6
#
_entry.id   73dec7b789468629eaa6cdc364dd1ef6
#
_cell.length_a   1.000
_cell.length_b   1.000
_cell.length_c   1.000
_cell.angle_alpha   90.00
_cell.angle_beta   90.00
_cell.angle_gamma   90.00
#
_symmetry.space_group_name_H-M   'P 1'
#
loop_
_entity.id
_entity.type
_entity.pdbx_description
1 polymer ?
#
loop_
_entity_poly.entity_id
_entity_poly.type
_entity_poly.pdbx_seq_one_letter_code
_entity_poly.pdbx_strand_id
1 'polypeptide(L)'
;MSVVLDWSLIDDLRRAIARGRALPEVFGDVALGAAFELACACEAGDAALRDAVTRWSIASGVLRSSVRALAGHASPVPDPFGVPTSEIRPAPRDGRDMDDHLWTEHRERFHRSLVHLAGLPARTARAVGGAYAEMADNIISHASSDGSPTRSLVGFRVSSTEFEFAVADTGRGIRASLHERPEHRRLINHVDALDAAVRGGATRRAHAAGGGFNDLHIALADLNAVLRFRTGDAALTLDGRGADRIAARSASPMMDGFQLSVVCRC
;
A
#
# COMPACT_ATOMS: atom_id res chain seq x y z
N MET A 1 9.37 14.49 -21.85
CA MET A 1 8.26 14.09 -20.96
C MET A 1 8.89 13.23 -19.88
N SER A 2 8.83 13.63 -18.61
CA SER A 2 9.25 12.77 -17.51
C SER A 2 8.23 11.65 -17.36
N VAL A 3 8.70 10.40 -17.35
CA VAL A 3 7.86 9.23 -17.13
C VAL A 3 7.58 9.12 -15.63
N VAL A 4 6.32 9.08 -15.25
CA VAL A 4 5.92 8.77 -13.87
C VAL A 4 5.98 7.25 -13.70
N LEU A 5 6.73 6.76 -12.75
CA LEU A 5 6.69 5.36 -12.37
C LEU A 5 5.46 5.12 -11.51
N ASP A 6 4.46 4.55 -12.12
CA ASP A 6 3.25 4.07 -11.44
C ASP A 6 3.25 2.52 -11.35
N TRP A 7 2.22 1.98 -10.73
CA TRP A 7 2.07 0.54 -10.55
C TRP A 7 1.87 -0.22 -11.89
N SER A 8 1.47 0.45 -12.98
CA SER A 8 1.33 -0.22 -14.28
C SER A 8 2.67 -0.59 -14.90
N LEU A 9 3.71 0.17 -14.57
CA LEU A 9 5.07 -0.04 -15.08
C LEU A 9 5.94 -0.88 -14.15
N ILE A 10 5.58 -1.01 -12.86
CA ILE A 10 6.47 -1.64 -11.88
C ILE A 10 6.67 -3.14 -12.14
N ASP A 11 5.65 -3.85 -12.59
CA ASP A 11 5.77 -5.28 -12.92
C ASP A 11 6.68 -5.51 -14.14
N ASP A 12 6.60 -4.61 -15.14
CA ASP A 12 7.48 -4.66 -16.31
C ASP A 12 8.93 -4.35 -15.92
N LEU A 13 9.11 -3.36 -15.05
CA LEU A 13 10.40 -3.00 -14.50
C LEU A 13 11.04 -4.17 -13.75
N ARG A 14 10.32 -4.81 -12.84
CA ARG A 14 10.82 -5.96 -12.08
C ARG A 14 11.11 -7.16 -12.98
N ARG A 15 10.28 -7.41 -13.99
CA ARG A 15 10.58 -8.43 -15.01
C ARG A 15 11.82 -8.10 -15.84
N ALA A 16 12.06 -6.83 -16.15
CA ALA A 16 13.27 -6.40 -16.84
C ALA A 16 14.53 -6.64 -15.99
N ILE A 17 14.47 -6.31 -14.69
CA ILE A 17 15.55 -6.60 -13.73
C ILE A 17 15.85 -8.09 -13.67
N ALA A 18 14.84 -8.93 -13.49
CA ALA A 18 15.00 -10.38 -13.43
C ALA A 18 15.60 -10.99 -14.72
N ARG A 19 15.48 -10.28 -15.85
CA ARG A 19 16.07 -10.70 -17.15
C ARG A 19 17.42 -10.03 -17.46
N GLY A 20 17.99 -9.28 -16.51
CA GLY A 20 19.24 -8.54 -16.71
C GLY A 20 19.17 -7.45 -17.79
N ARG A 21 17.99 -6.92 -18.07
CA ARG A 21 17.82 -5.83 -19.05
C ARG A 21 18.23 -4.50 -18.45
N ALA A 22 18.70 -3.60 -19.30
CA ALA A 22 19.01 -2.24 -18.90
C ALA A 22 17.76 -1.54 -18.33
N LEU A 23 17.94 -0.85 -17.23
CA LEU A 23 16.89 -0.08 -16.57
C LEU A 23 16.97 1.39 -16.94
N PRO A 24 15.87 2.14 -16.91
CA PRO A 24 15.91 3.58 -17.07
C PRO A 24 16.78 4.20 -15.96
N GLU A 25 17.53 5.24 -16.33
CA GLU A 25 18.46 5.87 -15.38
C GLU A 25 17.73 6.61 -14.26
N VAL A 26 16.63 7.29 -14.57
CA VAL A 26 15.86 8.12 -13.61
C VAL A 26 14.40 8.19 -14.03
N PHE A 27 13.49 8.17 -13.05
CA PHE A 27 12.08 8.54 -13.20
C PHE A 27 11.86 9.98 -12.74
N GLY A 28 10.99 10.70 -13.44
CA GLY A 28 10.66 12.09 -13.09
C GLY A 28 9.84 12.20 -11.79
N ASP A 29 8.93 11.24 -11.58
CA ASP A 29 8.15 11.09 -10.34
C ASP A 29 7.85 9.61 -10.11
N VAL A 30 7.52 9.25 -8.86
CA VAL A 30 7.16 7.89 -8.46
C VAL A 30 5.85 7.97 -7.67
N ALA A 31 4.82 7.27 -8.13
CA ALA A 31 3.56 7.15 -7.42
C ALA A 31 3.77 6.44 -6.06
N LEU A 32 2.98 6.79 -5.06
CA LEU A 32 3.16 6.31 -3.69
C LEU A 32 3.13 4.77 -3.61
N GLY A 33 2.16 4.15 -4.28
CA GLY A 33 2.05 2.69 -4.32
C GLY A 33 3.26 2.03 -4.97
N ALA A 34 3.78 2.58 -6.08
CA ALA A 34 4.97 2.06 -6.75
C ALA A 34 6.22 2.20 -5.85
N ALA A 35 6.36 3.32 -5.13
CA ALA A 35 7.46 3.54 -4.20
C ALA A 35 7.43 2.53 -3.04
N PHE A 36 6.25 2.19 -2.52
CA PHE A 36 6.08 1.19 -1.47
C PHE A 36 6.46 -0.20 -1.96
N GLU A 37 5.98 -0.59 -3.16
CA GLU A 37 6.31 -1.88 -3.76
C GLU A 37 7.82 -2.02 -4.01
N LEU A 38 8.48 -0.98 -4.50
CA LEU A 38 9.94 -0.97 -4.69
C LEU A 38 10.69 -1.07 -3.35
N ALA A 39 10.27 -0.30 -2.34
CA ALA A 39 10.90 -0.34 -1.04
C ALA A 39 10.81 -1.75 -0.40
N CYS A 40 9.63 -2.37 -0.41
CA CYS A 40 9.45 -3.74 0.09
C CYS A 40 10.24 -4.77 -0.73
N ALA A 41 10.25 -4.65 -2.06
CA ALA A 41 10.99 -5.56 -2.92
C ALA A 41 12.51 -5.49 -2.71
N CYS A 42 13.05 -4.32 -2.33
CA CYS A 42 14.47 -4.16 -1.99
C CYS A 42 14.86 -4.94 -0.73
N GLU A 43 13.96 -5.06 0.24
CA GLU A 43 14.21 -5.83 1.46
C GLU A 43 14.32 -7.33 1.18
N ALA A 44 13.59 -7.84 0.18
CA ALA A 44 13.62 -9.25 -0.22
C ALA A 44 14.96 -9.72 -0.83
N GLY A 45 15.96 -8.82 -0.97
CA GLY A 45 17.35 -9.20 -1.24
C GLY A 45 17.82 -9.10 -2.69
N ASP A 46 17.03 -8.58 -3.62
CA ASP A 46 17.50 -8.33 -4.99
C ASP A 46 18.51 -7.17 -5.03
N ALA A 47 19.81 -7.49 -5.17
CA ALA A 47 20.90 -6.52 -5.20
C ALA A 47 20.77 -5.52 -6.36
N ALA A 48 20.41 -5.99 -7.55
CA ALA A 48 20.25 -5.14 -8.72
C ALA A 48 19.10 -4.15 -8.57
N LEU A 49 17.99 -4.61 -7.95
CA LEU A 49 16.88 -3.74 -7.63
C LEU A 49 17.26 -2.70 -6.56
N ARG A 50 18.00 -3.13 -5.53
CA ARG A 50 18.47 -2.24 -4.46
C ARG A 50 19.35 -1.12 -5.01
N ASP A 51 20.30 -1.44 -5.86
CA ASP A 51 21.17 -0.46 -6.51
C ASP A 51 20.37 0.51 -7.39
N ALA A 52 19.42 0.01 -8.16
CA ALA A 52 18.53 0.84 -8.97
C ALA A 52 17.69 1.78 -8.10
N VAL A 53 17.04 1.28 -7.07
CA VAL A 53 16.21 2.07 -6.14
C VAL A 53 17.04 3.12 -5.41
N THR A 54 18.28 2.81 -5.05
CA THR A 54 19.21 3.77 -4.45
C THR A 54 19.47 4.95 -5.40
N ARG A 55 19.73 4.69 -6.68
CA ARG A 55 19.91 5.75 -7.70
C ARG A 55 18.64 6.56 -7.91
N TRP A 56 17.49 5.91 -8.03
CA TRP A 56 16.20 6.59 -8.26
C TRP A 56 15.73 7.41 -7.05
N SER A 57 16.07 6.98 -5.83
CA SER A 57 15.72 7.72 -4.61
C SER A 57 16.41 9.08 -4.49
N ILE A 58 17.48 9.32 -5.28
CA ILE A 58 18.11 10.65 -5.36
C ILE A 58 17.15 11.65 -6.01
N ALA A 59 16.45 11.25 -7.05
CA ALA A 59 15.52 12.10 -7.81
C ALA A 59 14.09 12.10 -7.21
N SER A 60 13.66 11.01 -6.55
CA SER A 60 12.29 10.88 -6.02
C SER A 60 12.28 10.99 -4.49
N GLY A 61 11.67 12.08 -3.99
CA GLY A 61 11.44 12.29 -2.56
C GLY A 61 10.52 11.22 -1.95
N VAL A 62 9.50 10.78 -2.68
CA VAL A 62 8.54 9.74 -2.26
C VAL A 62 9.26 8.40 -2.09
N LEU A 63 10.06 7.98 -3.07
CA LEU A 63 10.80 6.72 -3.00
C LEU A 63 11.83 6.74 -1.87
N ARG A 64 12.58 7.83 -1.72
CA ARG A 64 13.54 8.01 -0.62
C ARG A 64 12.86 7.94 0.74
N SER A 65 11.70 8.59 0.90
CA SER A 65 10.93 8.54 2.14
C SER A 65 10.40 7.14 2.43
N SER A 66 9.97 6.39 1.41
CA SER A 66 9.50 5.00 1.56
C SER A 66 10.62 4.08 2.04
N VAL A 67 11.81 4.15 1.44
CA VAL A 67 12.98 3.36 1.87
C VAL A 67 13.38 3.70 3.31
N ARG A 68 13.38 4.99 3.67
CA ARG A 68 13.69 5.41 5.04
C ARG A 68 12.64 4.96 6.05
N ALA A 69 11.35 5.05 5.70
CA ALA A 69 10.27 4.60 6.56
C ALA A 69 10.34 3.10 6.82
N LEU A 70 10.67 2.30 5.80
CA LEU A 70 10.89 0.87 5.98
C LEU A 70 12.07 0.56 6.91
N ALA A 71 13.08 1.44 6.97
CA ALA A 71 14.18 1.38 7.93
C ALA A 71 13.83 1.94 9.33
N GLY A 72 12.58 2.34 9.56
CA GLY A 72 12.12 2.83 10.87
C GLY A 72 12.10 4.35 11.04
N HIS A 73 12.33 5.13 9.99
CA HIS A 73 12.40 6.59 10.06
C HIS A 73 11.19 7.27 9.42
N ALA A 74 10.37 7.95 10.20
CA ALA A 74 9.31 8.78 9.66
C ALA A 74 9.89 9.94 8.83
N SER A 75 9.22 10.28 7.73
CA SER A 75 9.60 11.40 6.87
C SER A 75 8.34 12.21 6.56
N PRO A 76 8.00 13.19 7.40
CA PRO A 76 7.01 14.19 7.00
C PRO A 76 7.60 15.07 5.89
N VAL A 77 6.82 15.33 4.86
CA VAL A 77 7.10 16.38 3.88
C VAL A 77 6.22 17.56 4.25
N PRO A 78 6.75 18.59 4.93
CA PRO A 78 5.95 19.73 5.33
C PRO A 78 5.55 20.56 4.09
N ASP A 79 4.28 20.91 4.02
CA ASP A 79 3.78 22.01 3.19
C ASP A 79 4.23 23.35 3.80
N PRO A 80 4.59 24.34 2.99
CA PRO A 80 4.85 25.71 3.44
C PRO A 80 3.68 26.35 4.20
N PHE A 81 2.47 25.83 4.09
CA PHE A 81 1.27 26.26 4.82
C PHE A 81 0.92 25.39 6.04
N GLY A 82 1.78 24.46 6.44
CA GLY A 82 1.58 23.61 7.61
C GLY A 82 0.59 22.46 7.43
N VAL A 83 0.04 22.25 6.23
CA VAL A 83 -0.77 21.08 5.87
C VAL A 83 0.12 20.15 5.05
N PRO A 84 0.52 18.97 5.54
CA PRO A 84 1.41 18.09 4.83
C PRO A 84 0.71 17.55 3.58
N THR A 85 1.31 17.80 2.40
CA THR A 85 0.88 17.22 1.13
C THR A 85 1.23 15.74 1.01
N SER A 86 2.20 15.29 1.79
CA SER A 86 2.67 13.90 1.79
C SER A 86 3.30 13.56 3.13
N GLU A 87 3.00 12.37 3.64
CA GLU A 87 3.66 11.83 4.81
C GLU A 87 3.81 10.31 4.65
N ILE A 88 5.02 9.80 4.91
CA ILE A 88 5.35 8.38 4.87
C ILE A 88 6.04 8.02 6.17
N ARG A 89 5.62 6.94 6.81
CA ARG A 89 6.15 6.50 8.09
C ARG A 89 6.12 4.98 8.24
N PRO A 90 6.86 4.41 9.19
CA PRO A 90 6.64 3.03 9.63
C PRO A 90 5.19 2.85 10.05
N ALA A 91 4.58 1.71 9.70
CA ALA A 91 3.26 1.38 10.22
C ALA A 91 3.35 1.10 11.73
N PRO A 92 2.25 1.26 12.47
CA PRO A 92 2.15 0.80 13.85
C PRO A 92 2.55 -0.69 13.95
N ARG A 93 3.21 -1.06 15.05
CA ARG A 93 3.71 -2.44 15.25
C ARG A 93 2.73 -3.31 16.04
N ASP A 94 1.99 -2.68 16.91
CA ASP A 94 1.01 -3.34 17.78
C ASP A 94 -0.14 -2.39 18.15
N GLY A 95 -1.06 -2.87 18.96
CA GLY A 95 -2.22 -2.08 19.41
C GLY A 95 -1.82 -0.84 20.24
N ARG A 96 -0.66 -0.82 20.90
CA ARG A 96 -0.18 0.35 21.65
C ARG A 96 0.29 1.45 20.72
N ASP A 97 0.99 1.08 19.64
CA ASP A 97 1.38 2.02 18.59
C ASP A 97 0.16 2.62 17.88
N MET A 98 -0.97 1.89 17.79
CA MET A 98 -2.23 2.40 17.23
C MET A 98 -2.88 3.47 18.13
N ASP A 99 -2.66 3.39 19.42
CA ASP A 99 -3.14 4.39 20.42
C ASP A 99 -2.11 5.52 20.61
N ASP A 100 -0.94 5.42 20.00
CA ASP A 100 0.10 6.45 20.08
C ASP A 100 -0.38 7.75 19.44
N HIS A 101 -0.02 8.84 20.09
CA HIS A 101 -0.35 10.17 19.64
C HIS A 101 0.22 10.47 18.25
N LEU A 102 1.39 9.93 17.89
CA LEU A 102 2.00 10.09 16.57
C LEU A 102 1.19 9.44 15.44
N TRP A 103 0.55 8.31 15.73
CA TRP A 103 -0.37 7.67 14.78
C TRP A 103 -1.67 8.47 14.64
N THR A 104 -2.19 8.92 15.77
CA THR A 104 -3.39 9.78 15.79
C THR A 104 -3.16 11.06 14.98
N GLU A 105 -2.04 11.76 15.23
CA GLU A 105 -1.68 12.95 14.46
C GLU A 105 -1.51 12.68 12.96
N HIS A 106 -0.90 11.55 12.59
CA HIS A 106 -0.76 11.15 11.19
C HIS A 106 -2.13 11.02 10.50
N ARG A 107 -3.08 10.34 11.15
CA ARG A 107 -4.44 10.19 10.65
C ARG A 107 -5.19 11.52 10.56
N GLU A 108 -5.02 12.38 11.55
CA GLU A 108 -5.62 13.72 11.55
C GLU A 108 -5.04 14.60 10.44
N ARG A 109 -3.73 14.53 10.19
CA ARG A 109 -3.10 15.23 9.06
C ARG A 109 -3.66 14.74 7.73
N PHE A 110 -3.80 13.43 7.55
CA PHE A 110 -4.43 12.87 6.35
C PHE A 110 -5.86 13.39 6.19
N HIS A 111 -6.69 13.29 7.23
CA HIS A 111 -8.06 13.78 7.19
C HIS A 111 -8.14 15.27 6.86
N ARG A 112 -7.32 16.11 7.49
CA ARG A 112 -7.26 17.55 7.18
C ARG A 112 -6.84 17.81 5.74
N SER A 113 -5.87 17.09 5.23
CA SER A 113 -5.43 17.21 3.84
C SER A 113 -6.54 16.83 2.86
N LEU A 114 -7.30 15.78 3.13
CA LEU A 114 -8.46 15.39 2.30
C LEU A 114 -9.53 16.50 2.25
N VAL A 115 -9.81 17.15 3.38
CA VAL A 115 -10.80 18.23 3.46
C VAL A 115 -10.29 19.50 2.79
N HIS A 116 -9.08 19.96 3.15
CA HIS A 116 -8.62 21.29 2.77
C HIS A 116 -7.90 21.35 1.43
N LEU A 117 -7.21 20.28 1.02
CA LEU A 117 -6.49 20.23 -0.26
C LEU A 117 -7.32 19.54 -1.35
N ALA A 118 -7.83 18.34 -1.08
CA ALA A 118 -8.63 17.60 -2.06
C ALA A 118 -10.10 18.07 -2.11
N GLY A 119 -10.53 18.93 -1.19
CA GLY A 119 -11.89 19.47 -1.18
C GLY A 119 -12.99 18.46 -0.84
N LEU A 120 -12.66 17.32 -0.24
CA LEU A 120 -13.65 16.31 0.09
C LEU A 120 -14.60 16.78 1.21
N PRO A 121 -15.90 16.45 1.13
CA PRO A 121 -16.81 16.64 2.26
C PRO A 121 -16.26 15.93 3.52
N ALA A 122 -16.38 16.56 4.67
CA ALA A 122 -15.82 16.04 5.93
C ALA A 122 -16.29 14.61 6.27
N ARG A 123 -17.53 14.24 5.89
CA ARG A 123 -18.04 12.87 6.06
C ARG A 123 -17.27 11.88 5.19
N THR A 124 -17.04 12.20 3.91
CA THR A 124 -16.27 11.38 2.97
C THR A 124 -14.81 11.26 3.40
N ALA A 125 -14.17 12.37 3.75
CA ALA A 125 -12.81 12.39 4.26
C ALA A 125 -12.63 11.51 5.52
N ARG A 126 -13.64 11.51 6.42
CA ARG A 126 -13.65 10.64 7.60
C ARG A 126 -13.77 9.17 7.23
N ALA A 127 -14.64 8.81 6.27
CA ALA A 127 -14.78 7.43 5.79
C ALA A 127 -13.48 6.92 5.16
N VAL A 128 -12.85 7.71 4.28
CA VAL A 128 -11.56 7.39 3.66
C VAL A 128 -10.45 7.24 4.72
N GLY A 129 -10.37 8.15 5.68
CA GLY A 129 -9.41 8.09 6.79
C GLY A 129 -9.62 6.88 7.70
N GLY A 130 -10.88 6.48 7.92
CA GLY A 130 -11.25 5.25 8.65
C GLY A 130 -10.79 3.99 7.91
N ALA A 131 -11.07 3.91 6.60
CA ALA A 131 -10.62 2.80 5.76
C ALA A 131 -9.08 2.68 5.71
N TYR A 132 -8.38 3.81 5.63
CA TYR A 132 -6.91 3.83 5.71
C TYR A 132 -6.39 3.27 7.04
N ALA A 133 -7.00 3.66 8.16
CA ALA A 133 -6.63 3.17 9.49
C ALA A 133 -6.88 1.65 9.63
N GLU A 134 -8.01 1.16 9.12
CA GLU A 134 -8.33 -0.26 9.09
C GLU A 134 -7.30 -1.06 8.28
N MET A 135 -6.83 -0.53 7.16
CA MET A 135 -5.78 -1.18 6.37
C MET A 135 -4.44 -1.23 7.12
N ALA A 136 -4.11 -0.21 7.90
CA ALA A 136 -2.93 -0.26 8.77
C ALA A 136 -3.08 -1.29 9.91
N ASP A 137 -4.26 -1.42 10.52
CA ASP A 137 -4.54 -2.47 11.51
C ASP A 137 -4.42 -3.88 10.92
N ASN A 138 -4.78 -4.04 9.66
CA ASN A 138 -4.61 -5.32 8.97
C ASN A 138 -3.14 -5.76 8.87
N ILE A 139 -2.18 -4.83 8.75
CA ILE A 139 -0.75 -5.16 8.80
C ILE A 139 -0.41 -5.76 10.15
N ILE A 140 -0.77 -5.09 11.26
CA ILE A 140 -0.52 -5.57 12.62
C ILE A 140 -1.10 -6.96 12.82
N SER A 141 -2.33 -7.14 12.36
CA SER A 141 -3.10 -8.36 12.58
C SER A 141 -2.65 -9.54 11.74
N HIS A 142 -2.05 -9.34 10.57
CA HIS A 142 -1.87 -10.36 9.56
C HIS A 142 -0.44 -10.56 9.05
N ALA A 143 0.46 -9.57 9.22
CA ALA A 143 1.81 -9.64 8.66
C ALA A 143 2.70 -10.68 9.35
N SER A 144 2.52 -10.91 10.65
CA SER A 144 3.29 -11.90 11.43
C SER A 144 2.39 -12.99 12.03
N SER A 145 2.92 -14.21 12.18
CA SER A 145 2.24 -15.31 12.87
C SER A 145 2.74 -15.52 14.30
N ASP A 146 3.98 -15.17 14.54
CA ASP A 146 4.75 -15.51 15.75
C ASP A 146 5.24 -14.26 16.51
N GLY A 147 4.76 -13.07 16.12
CA GLY A 147 5.21 -11.80 16.67
C GLY A 147 6.59 -11.36 16.18
N SER A 148 7.16 -12.05 15.18
CA SER A 148 8.41 -11.59 14.54
C SER A 148 8.22 -10.21 13.96
N PRO A 149 9.19 -9.29 14.15
CA PRO A 149 9.08 -7.95 13.62
C PRO A 149 9.07 -7.99 12.10
N THR A 150 7.97 -7.59 11.50
CA THR A 150 7.88 -7.31 10.08
C THR A 150 8.13 -5.84 9.81
N ARG A 151 8.81 -5.54 8.72
CA ARG A 151 8.94 -4.15 8.28
C ARG A 151 7.69 -3.76 7.52
N SER A 152 7.16 -2.61 7.85
CA SER A 152 5.91 -2.14 7.27
C SER A 152 5.88 -0.63 7.19
N LEU A 153 5.12 -0.11 6.25
CA LEU A 153 5.01 1.32 6.03
C LEU A 153 3.57 1.70 5.65
N VAL A 154 3.22 2.90 6.02
CA VAL A 154 1.97 3.56 5.70
C VAL A 154 2.27 4.97 5.22
N GLY A 155 1.42 5.50 4.34
CA GLY A 155 1.60 6.87 3.88
C GLY A 155 0.47 7.36 3.02
N PHE A 156 0.47 8.67 2.82
CA PHE A 156 -0.47 9.36 1.95
C PHE A 156 0.21 10.49 1.18
N ARG A 157 -0.39 10.86 0.07
CA ARG A 157 -0.10 12.07 -0.72
C ARG A 157 -1.42 12.70 -1.12
N VAL A 158 -1.58 14.01 -0.96
CA VAL A 158 -2.81 14.72 -1.27
C VAL A 158 -2.48 16.00 -2.04
N SER A 159 -3.22 16.26 -3.09
CA SER A 159 -3.22 17.50 -3.86
C SER A 159 -4.65 17.98 -4.11
N SER A 160 -4.82 19.08 -4.81
CA SER A 160 -6.14 19.60 -5.20
C SER A 160 -6.86 18.76 -6.26
N THR A 161 -6.17 17.85 -6.93
CA THR A 161 -6.74 17.05 -8.04
C THR A 161 -6.72 15.55 -7.77
N GLU A 162 -5.93 15.11 -6.80
CA GLU A 162 -5.74 13.69 -6.52
C GLU A 162 -5.30 13.47 -5.08
N PHE A 163 -5.72 12.36 -4.49
CA PHE A 163 -5.08 11.83 -3.30
C PHE A 163 -4.68 10.37 -3.51
N GLU A 164 -3.60 10.00 -2.85
CA GLU A 164 -3.12 8.63 -2.76
C GLU A 164 -2.95 8.25 -1.30
N PHE A 165 -3.21 6.99 -0.97
CA PHE A 165 -2.68 6.39 0.24
C PHE A 165 -2.24 4.96 -0.03
N ALA A 166 -1.30 4.49 0.74
CA ALA A 166 -0.80 3.14 0.63
C ALA A 166 -0.41 2.56 1.99
N VAL A 167 -0.52 1.26 2.09
CA VAL A 167 -0.03 0.45 3.20
C VAL A 167 0.74 -0.74 2.63
N ALA A 168 1.83 -1.13 3.27
CA ALA A 168 2.62 -2.28 2.85
C ALA A 168 3.35 -2.93 4.03
N ASP A 169 3.57 -4.22 3.93
CA ASP A 169 4.41 -5.01 4.84
C ASP A 169 5.28 -6.01 4.08
N THR A 170 6.36 -6.46 4.72
CA THR A 170 7.25 -7.52 4.25
C THR A 170 6.98 -8.85 4.96
N GLY A 171 5.79 -9.03 5.49
CA GLY A 171 5.41 -10.22 6.23
C GLY A 171 5.07 -11.41 5.34
N ARG A 172 4.28 -12.31 5.87
CA ARG A 172 3.95 -13.60 5.24
C ARG A 172 2.94 -13.54 4.08
N GLY A 173 2.25 -12.40 3.90
CA GLY A 173 1.23 -12.20 2.87
C GLY A 173 -0.10 -12.90 3.15
N ILE A 174 -1.08 -12.64 2.28
CA ILE A 174 -2.48 -13.04 2.47
C ILE A 174 -2.64 -14.57 2.52
N ARG A 175 -2.04 -15.31 1.57
CA ARG A 175 -2.22 -16.76 1.50
C ARG A 175 -1.79 -17.46 2.77
N ALA A 176 -0.59 -17.16 3.27
CA ALA A 176 -0.08 -17.77 4.50
C ALA A 176 -0.93 -17.35 5.72
N SER A 177 -1.42 -16.11 5.75
CA SER A 177 -2.33 -15.66 6.80
C SER A 177 -3.66 -16.42 6.78
N LEU A 178 -4.27 -16.62 5.62
CA LEU A 178 -5.52 -17.36 5.49
C LEU A 178 -5.37 -18.86 5.83
N HIS A 179 -4.23 -19.47 5.51
CA HIS A 179 -3.97 -20.90 5.76
C HIS A 179 -3.93 -21.27 7.26
N GLU A 180 -3.91 -20.32 8.18
CA GLU A 180 -4.13 -20.60 9.61
C GLU A 180 -5.50 -21.23 9.86
N ARG A 181 -6.46 -20.97 8.99
CA ARG A 181 -7.79 -21.58 9.05
C ARG A 181 -7.91 -22.78 8.12
N PRO A 182 -8.33 -23.94 8.61
CA PRO A 182 -8.46 -25.16 7.81
C PRO A 182 -9.31 -24.98 6.54
N GLU A 183 -10.40 -24.21 6.61
CA GLU A 183 -11.30 -23.97 5.48
C GLU A 183 -10.65 -23.21 4.31
N HIS A 184 -9.57 -22.45 4.57
CA HIS A 184 -8.85 -21.69 3.55
C HIS A 184 -7.64 -22.42 2.97
N ARG A 185 -7.25 -23.59 3.50
CA ARG A 185 -6.09 -24.35 3.02
C ARG A 185 -6.20 -24.82 1.57
N ARG A 186 -7.41 -24.83 1.00
CA ARG A 186 -7.65 -25.10 -0.43
C ARG A 186 -7.21 -23.97 -1.37
N LEU A 187 -6.89 -22.79 -0.86
CA LEU A 187 -6.42 -21.64 -1.64
C LEU A 187 -4.93 -21.82 -1.95
N ILE A 188 -4.62 -22.64 -2.96
CA ILE A 188 -3.26 -23.10 -3.25
C ILE A 188 -2.36 -22.09 -3.90
N ASN A 189 -2.91 -21.06 -4.53
CA ASN A 189 -2.15 -19.98 -5.17
C ASN A 189 -2.50 -18.60 -4.58
N HIS A 190 -1.65 -17.60 -4.85
CA HIS A 190 -1.83 -16.26 -4.29
C HIS A 190 -3.01 -15.51 -4.91
N VAL A 191 -3.34 -15.80 -6.17
CA VAL A 191 -4.46 -15.15 -6.87
C VAL A 191 -5.78 -15.51 -6.20
N ASP A 192 -6.02 -16.80 -5.97
CA ASP A 192 -7.25 -17.28 -5.33
C ASP A 192 -7.34 -16.79 -3.88
N ALA A 193 -6.21 -16.76 -3.17
CA ALA A 193 -6.16 -16.24 -1.80
C ALA A 193 -6.46 -14.74 -1.74
N LEU A 194 -5.90 -13.97 -2.67
CA LEU A 194 -6.14 -12.53 -2.77
C LEU A 194 -7.61 -12.23 -3.13
N ASP A 195 -8.16 -12.93 -4.11
CA ASP A 195 -9.55 -12.78 -4.53
C ASP A 195 -10.52 -13.15 -3.39
N ALA A 196 -10.26 -14.25 -2.70
CA ALA A 196 -11.06 -14.68 -1.54
C ALA A 196 -11.03 -13.64 -0.40
N ALA A 197 -9.88 -13.02 -0.13
CA ALA A 197 -9.77 -12.01 0.91
C ALA A 197 -10.48 -10.70 0.54
N VAL A 198 -10.23 -10.21 -0.68
CA VAL A 198 -10.69 -8.87 -1.11
C VAL A 198 -12.17 -8.86 -1.46
N ARG A 199 -12.67 -9.92 -2.12
CA ARG A 199 -14.07 -10.00 -2.59
C ARG A 199 -14.92 -10.93 -1.76
N GLY A 200 -14.33 -12.04 -1.29
CA GLY A 200 -15.04 -13.07 -0.52
C GLY A 200 -15.11 -12.78 0.97
N GLY A 201 -14.44 -11.73 1.47
CA GLY A 201 -14.38 -11.43 2.89
C GLY A 201 -13.66 -12.50 3.72
N ALA A 202 -12.82 -13.33 3.09
CA ALA A 202 -12.08 -14.36 3.79
C ALA A 202 -11.08 -13.72 4.77
N THR A 203 -11.09 -14.18 6.02
CA THR A 203 -10.22 -13.66 7.09
C THR A 203 -9.71 -14.81 7.97
N ARG A 204 -8.56 -14.62 8.60
CA ARG A 204 -8.07 -15.56 9.62
C ARG A 204 -8.81 -15.45 10.95
N ARG A 205 -9.52 -14.37 11.23
CA ARG A 205 -10.25 -14.15 12.49
C ARG A 205 -11.53 -14.97 12.51
N ALA A 206 -11.74 -15.79 13.56
CA ALA A 206 -12.84 -16.76 13.64
C ALA A 206 -14.25 -16.13 13.69
N HIS A 207 -14.38 -14.88 14.13
CA HIS A 207 -15.68 -14.22 14.38
C HIS A 207 -15.76 -12.82 13.76
N ALA A 208 -14.76 -12.40 12.99
CA ALA A 208 -14.87 -11.16 12.25
C ALA A 208 -15.62 -11.42 10.94
N ALA A 209 -16.76 -10.81 10.75
CA ALA A 209 -17.21 -10.51 9.39
C ALA A 209 -16.03 -9.80 8.71
N GLY A 210 -15.56 -10.30 7.57
CA GLY A 210 -14.42 -9.73 6.85
C GLY A 210 -14.69 -8.29 6.41
N GLY A 211 -14.67 -7.35 7.38
CA GLY A 211 -15.13 -5.98 7.19
C GLY A 211 -14.11 -5.09 6.51
N GLY A 212 -12.81 -5.28 6.76
CA GLY A 212 -11.80 -4.30 6.39
C GLY A 212 -11.77 -3.89 4.92
N PHE A 213 -11.80 -4.84 3.98
CA PHE A 213 -11.86 -4.50 2.54
C PHE A 213 -13.24 -4.03 2.12
N ASN A 214 -14.31 -4.51 2.77
CA ASN A 214 -15.66 -4.02 2.50
C ASN A 214 -15.83 -2.55 2.91
N ASP A 215 -15.30 -2.15 4.06
CA ASP A 215 -15.33 -0.77 4.52
C ASP A 215 -14.51 0.15 3.61
N LEU A 216 -13.39 -0.34 3.05
CA LEU A 216 -12.62 0.35 2.03
C LEU A 216 -13.47 0.60 0.77
N HIS A 217 -14.18 -0.42 0.27
CA HIS A 217 -15.06 -0.27 -0.90
C HIS A 217 -16.23 0.67 -0.63
N ILE A 218 -16.84 0.60 0.56
CA ILE A 218 -17.91 1.53 0.96
C ILE A 218 -17.40 2.97 0.99
N ALA A 219 -16.19 3.20 1.54
CA ALA A 219 -15.61 4.54 1.63
C ALA A 219 -15.26 5.15 0.27
N LEU A 220 -14.97 4.31 -0.74
CA LEU A 220 -14.49 4.72 -2.06
C LEU A 220 -15.54 4.57 -3.18
N ALA A 221 -16.73 4.02 -2.90
CA ALA A 221 -17.72 3.62 -3.90
C ALA A 221 -18.17 4.77 -4.81
N ASP A 222 -18.27 5.98 -4.28
CA ASP A 222 -18.70 7.18 -5.00
C ASP A 222 -17.55 8.06 -5.48
N LEU A 223 -16.31 7.59 -5.28
CA LEU A 223 -15.11 8.30 -5.68
C LEU A 223 -14.51 7.68 -6.95
N ASN A 224 -13.81 8.51 -7.74
CA ASN A 224 -13.08 8.01 -8.90
C ASN A 224 -11.74 7.39 -8.46
N ALA A 225 -11.85 6.27 -7.71
CA ALA A 225 -10.72 5.59 -7.10
C ALA A 225 -10.29 4.36 -7.91
N VAL A 226 -8.99 4.08 -7.86
CA VAL A 226 -8.37 2.85 -8.33
C VAL A 226 -7.59 2.25 -7.17
N LEU A 227 -7.87 0.97 -6.92
CA LEU A 227 -7.23 0.19 -5.86
C LEU A 227 -6.34 -0.88 -6.46
N ARG A 228 -5.12 -1.00 -5.98
CA ARG A 228 -4.22 -2.10 -6.34
C ARG A 228 -3.82 -2.87 -5.10
N PHE A 229 -4.03 -4.16 -5.14
CA PHE A 229 -3.63 -5.12 -4.12
C PHE A 229 -2.50 -5.99 -4.66
N ARG A 230 -1.51 -6.28 -3.82
CA ARG A 230 -0.36 -7.12 -4.14
C ARG A 230 -0.05 -8.07 -3.00
N THR A 231 0.23 -9.33 -3.34
CA THR A 231 0.77 -10.34 -2.40
C THR A 231 1.32 -11.54 -3.20
N GLY A 232 2.51 -12.03 -2.85
CA GLY A 232 3.14 -13.09 -3.61
C GLY A 232 3.31 -12.72 -5.09
N ASP A 233 2.89 -13.61 -5.99
CA ASP A 233 2.87 -13.39 -7.44
C ASP A 233 1.51 -12.86 -7.97
N ALA A 234 0.61 -12.48 -7.06
CA ALA A 234 -0.71 -11.96 -7.41
C ALA A 234 -0.78 -10.43 -7.36
N ALA A 235 -1.49 -9.87 -8.34
CA ALA A 235 -1.92 -8.48 -8.35
C ALA A 235 -3.40 -8.41 -8.74
N LEU A 236 -4.17 -7.58 -8.04
CA LEU A 236 -5.57 -7.31 -8.31
C LEU A 236 -5.78 -5.80 -8.38
N THR A 237 -6.41 -5.32 -9.45
CA THR A 237 -6.73 -3.90 -9.60
C THR A 237 -8.23 -3.74 -9.77
N LEU A 238 -8.84 -2.94 -8.89
CA LEU A 238 -10.26 -2.71 -8.80
C LEU A 238 -10.57 -1.21 -8.91
N ASP A 239 -11.80 -0.88 -9.25
CA ASP A 239 -12.34 0.47 -8.99
C ASP A 239 -12.81 0.61 -7.54
N GLY A 240 -13.24 1.83 -7.16
CA GLY A 240 -13.73 2.09 -5.80
C GLY A 240 -14.94 1.25 -5.38
N ARG A 241 -15.70 0.70 -6.34
CA ARG A 241 -16.85 -0.19 -6.10
C ARG A 241 -16.48 -1.67 -6.06
N GLY A 242 -15.20 -1.99 -6.18
CA GLY A 242 -14.73 -3.38 -6.19
C GLY A 242 -14.90 -4.11 -7.52
N ALA A 243 -15.30 -3.39 -8.60
CA ALA A 243 -15.35 -3.98 -9.94
C ALA A 243 -13.96 -4.05 -10.59
N ASP A 244 -13.73 -5.09 -11.40
CA ASP A 244 -12.47 -5.24 -12.14
C ASP A 244 -12.30 -4.09 -13.14
N ARG A 245 -11.31 -3.25 -12.94
CA ARG A 245 -10.89 -2.25 -13.94
C ARG A 245 -9.93 -2.79 -14.97
N ILE A 246 -9.11 -3.74 -14.55
CA ILE A 246 -8.17 -4.43 -15.41
C ILE A 246 -8.28 -5.90 -15.05
N ALA A 247 -8.59 -6.74 -16.01
CA ALA A 247 -8.54 -8.20 -15.86
C ALA A 247 -7.08 -8.67 -15.72
N ALA A 248 -6.38 -8.18 -14.72
CA ALA A 248 -4.98 -8.49 -14.47
C ALA A 248 -4.86 -9.34 -13.21
N ARG A 249 -5.30 -10.57 -13.31
CA ARG A 249 -4.73 -11.69 -12.55
C ARG A 249 -3.40 -12.05 -13.21
N SER A 250 -2.45 -11.11 -13.24
CA SER A 250 -1.17 -11.38 -13.86
C SER A 250 -0.25 -12.06 -12.86
N ALA A 251 0.48 -13.09 -13.31
CA ALA A 251 1.67 -13.57 -12.62
C ALA A 251 2.67 -12.41 -12.55
N SER A 252 2.66 -11.70 -11.44
CA SER A 252 3.58 -10.61 -11.17
C SER A 252 4.84 -11.18 -10.52
N PRO A 253 5.99 -10.50 -10.59
CA PRO A 253 7.18 -10.94 -9.87
C PRO A 253 6.88 -11.10 -8.37
N MET A 254 7.40 -12.17 -7.75
CA MET A 254 7.16 -12.51 -6.36
C MET A 254 7.47 -11.32 -5.44
N MET A 255 6.58 -11.05 -4.51
CA MET A 255 6.73 -10.04 -3.46
C MET A 255 6.35 -10.64 -2.11
N ASP A 256 7.21 -10.49 -1.12
CA ASP A 256 6.88 -10.85 0.26
C ASP A 256 5.87 -9.87 0.83
N GLY A 257 5.02 -10.37 1.74
CA GLY A 257 4.03 -9.54 2.42
C GLY A 257 2.80 -9.21 1.61
N PHE A 258 2.23 -8.06 1.95
CA PHE A 258 1.02 -7.51 1.35
C PHE A 258 1.18 -6.02 1.10
N GLN A 259 0.55 -5.55 0.04
CA GLN A 259 0.43 -4.12 -0.22
C GLN A 259 -0.96 -3.79 -0.76
N LEU A 260 -1.48 -2.67 -0.29
CA LEU A 260 -2.60 -1.94 -0.89
C LEU A 260 -2.13 -0.54 -1.26
N SER A 261 -2.49 -0.09 -2.45
CA SER A 261 -2.43 1.32 -2.83
C SER A 261 -3.76 1.77 -3.40
N VAL A 262 -4.15 2.99 -3.06
CA VAL A 262 -5.35 3.66 -3.54
C VAL A 262 -4.93 4.98 -4.18
N VAL A 263 -5.44 5.22 -5.38
CA VAL A 263 -5.32 6.50 -6.09
C VAL A 263 -6.72 6.98 -6.41
N CYS A 264 -7.07 8.19 -6.02
CA CYS A 264 -8.36 8.79 -6.26
C CYS A 264 -8.20 10.17 -6.91
N ARG A 265 -8.86 10.39 -8.03
CA ARG A 265 -8.95 11.69 -8.69
C ARG A 265 -10.16 12.44 -8.17
N CYS A 266 -9.91 13.67 -7.71
CA CYS A 266 -10.92 14.59 -7.18
C CYS A 266 -11.60 15.40 -8.28
#